data_2a29f51ac6c23b7abf7db643d88334a0
#
_entry.id   2a29f51ac6c23b7abf7db643d88334a0
#
_cell.length_a   1.000
_cell.length_b   1.000
_cell.length_c   1.000
_cell.angle_alpha   90.00
_cell.angle_beta   90.00
_cell.angle_gamma   90.00
#
_symmetry.space_group_name_H-M   'P 1'
#
loop_
_entity.id
_entity.type
_entity.pdbx_description
1 polymer ?
#
loop_
_entity_poly.entity_id
_entity_poly.type
_entity_poly.pdbx_seq_one_letter_code
_entity_poly.pdbx_strand_id
1 'polypeptide(L)'
;GLNKNKETDFGISLKNINLKVNYGEILGVAGIAGNGQVELMEILSGETLCEKDDQILLENKPVGFKNITERRQLGIETIPEERTLHATVPNLTIAENTFLTYFFKYPKANDIISNLLNNPQNSKIESEKIIKDNDVRCPETNPLANQLSGGNLQKFILGRSLANNPKVAIFSQPTWGVDIGAATSIRQKLLNLSNNGKAVILISQDLEEIFELSDKICVINDGALSKILPVDQ
;
A
#
# COMPACT_ATOMS: atom_id res chain seq x y z
N GLY A 1 -12.42 16.71 10.18
CA GLY A 1 -11.44 16.48 9.12
C GLY A 1 -10.02 16.35 9.66
N LEU A 2 -9.21 15.62 8.92
CA LEU A 2 -7.80 15.41 9.27
C LEU A 2 -6.97 16.58 8.72
N ASN A 3 -6.07 17.11 9.55
CA ASN A 3 -5.07 18.08 9.16
C ASN A 3 -3.67 17.51 9.46
N LYS A 4 -2.70 17.85 8.62
CA LYS A 4 -1.28 17.56 8.83
C LYS A 4 -0.48 18.78 8.36
N ASN A 5 0.32 19.36 9.22
CA ASN A 5 1.25 20.41 8.82
C ASN A 5 2.41 19.79 8.03
N LYS A 6 2.93 20.56 7.06
CA LYS A 6 4.12 20.14 6.31
C LYS A 6 5.32 20.01 7.26
N GLU A 7 6.11 18.96 7.07
CA GLU A 7 7.32 18.70 7.87
C GLU A 7 8.60 19.26 7.23
N THR A 8 8.55 19.51 5.94
CA THR A 8 9.68 20.04 5.15
C THR A 8 9.25 21.27 4.34
N ASP A 9 10.21 22.06 3.85
CA ASP A 9 9.92 23.23 3.04
C ASP A 9 9.21 22.89 1.72
N PHE A 10 9.41 21.69 1.20
CA PHE A 10 8.79 21.19 -0.03
C PHE A 10 7.53 20.36 0.21
N GLY A 11 7.20 20.04 1.47
CA GLY A 11 6.01 19.27 1.84
C GLY A 11 4.73 20.10 1.70
N ILE A 12 3.60 19.41 1.57
CA ILE A 12 2.26 19.97 1.49
C ILE A 12 1.51 19.75 2.81
N SER A 13 0.89 20.78 3.34
CA SER A 13 0.00 20.63 4.49
C SER A 13 -1.34 20.05 4.06
N LEU A 14 -1.79 18.98 4.70
CA LEU A 14 -3.14 18.46 4.49
C LEU A 14 -4.16 19.32 5.23
N LYS A 15 -5.25 19.66 4.54
CA LYS A 15 -6.26 20.63 4.99
C LYS A 15 -7.64 19.97 5.03
N ASN A 16 -8.15 19.73 6.22
CA ASN A 16 -9.52 19.23 6.44
C ASN A 16 -9.88 18.01 5.58
N ILE A 17 -8.99 17.03 5.50
CA ILE A 17 -9.20 15.80 4.73
C ILE A 17 -10.39 15.03 5.33
N ASN A 18 -11.38 14.77 4.50
CA ASN A 18 -12.53 13.94 4.82
C ASN A 18 -12.74 12.94 3.68
N LEU A 19 -12.48 11.66 3.95
CA LEU A 19 -12.75 10.58 3.01
C LEU A 19 -13.40 9.41 3.74
N LYS A 20 -14.16 8.65 3.00
CA LYS A 20 -14.79 7.41 3.48
C LYS A 20 -14.82 6.42 2.34
N VAL A 21 -14.36 5.21 2.62
CA VAL A 21 -14.46 4.06 1.72
C VAL A 21 -15.23 2.95 2.45
N ASN A 22 -16.10 2.26 1.73
CA ASN A 22 -16.85 1.13 2.26
C ASN A 22 -16.21 -0.19 1.82
N TYR A 23 -16.56 -1.27 2.48
CA TYR A 23 -16.20 -2.61 2.03
C TYR A 23 -16.84 -2.91 0.67
N GLY A 24 -16.07 -3.51 -0.24
CA GLY A 24 -16.49 -3.76 -1.61
C GLY A 24 -16.45 -2.52 -2.52
N GLU A 25 -15.74 -1.46 -2.12
CA GLU A 25 -15.66 -0.19 -2.84
C GLU A 25 -14.20 0.18 -3.14
N ILE A 26 -13.95 0.73 -4.31
CA ILE A 26 -12.71 1.40 -4.69
C ILE A 26 -12.95 2.92 -4.71
N LEU A 27 -12.25 3.64 -3.82
CA LEU A 27 -12.23 5.09 -3.83
C LEU A 27 -10.96 5.57 -4.55
N GLY A 28 -11.13 6.23 -5.69
CA GLY A 28 -10.07 6.87 -6.44
C GLY A 28 -9.76 8.27 -5.90
N VAL A 29 -8.48 8.54 -5.67
CA VAL A 29 -7.95 9.86 -5.33
C VAL A 29 -7.04 10.29 -6.46
N ALA A 30 -7.56 11.12 -7.36
CA ALA A 30 -6.83 11.67 -8.47
C ALA A 30 -6.02 12.91 -8.04
N GLY A 31 -4.86 13.13 -8.65
CA GLY A 31 -4.09 14.36 -8.41
C GLY A 31 -2.73 14.34 -9.09
N ILE A 32 -2.24 15.52 -9.47
CA ILE A 32 -0.90 15.70 -10.03
C ILE A 32 0.11 15.66 -8.88
N ALA A 33 1.31 15.10 -9.10
CA ALA A 33 2.38 15.05 -8.10
C ALA A 33 2.60 16.37 -7.37
N GLY A 34 2.91 16.30 -6.08
CA GLY A 34 3.17 17.49 -5.27
C GLY A 34 1.91 18.22 -4.75
N ASN A 35 0.76 17.55 -4.73
CA ASN A 35 -0.49 18.10 -4.21
C ASN A 35 -0.96 17.49 -2.88
N GLY A 36 -0.11 16.69 -2.21
CA GLY A 36 -0.40 16.11 -0.90
C GLY A 36 -0.65 14.61 -0.91
N GLN A 37 -0.43 13.91 -2.05
CA GLN A 37 -0.61 12.46 -2.15
C GLN A 37 0.36 11.70 -1.24
N VAL A 38 1.61 12.13 -1.17
CA VAL A 38 2.65 11.52 -0.32
C VAL A 38 2.26 11.68 1.14
N GLU A 39 1.92 12.89 1.56
CA GLU A 39 1.51 13.19 2.93
C GLU A 39 0.21 12.46 3.33
N LEU A 40 -0.72 12.30 2.38
CA LEU A 40 -1.91 11.49 2.58
C LEU A 40 -1.56 10.01 2.76
N MET A 41 -0.65 9.48 1.95
CA MET A 41 -0.19 8.10 2.07
C MET A 41 0.53 7.85 3.40
N GLU A 42 1.45 8.72 3.81
CA GLU A 42 2.19 8.62 5.08
C GLU A 42 1.26 8.59 6.30
N ILE A 43 0.21 9.42 6.30
CA ILE A 43 -0.72 9.47 7.41
C ILE A 43 -1.70 8.29 7.39
N LEU A 44 -2.08 7.80 6.21
CA LEU A 44 -2.91 6.61 6.07
C LEU A 44 -2.14 5.31 6.35
N SER A 45 -0.84 5.27 6.08
CA SER A 45 0.02 4.12 6.40
C SER A 45 0.35 4.02 7.89
N GLY A 46 0.39 5.15 8.59
CA GLY A 46 0.88 5.26 9.97
C GLY A 46 2.39 5.51 10.07
N GLU A 47 3.04 5.91 8.97
CA GLU A 47 4.40 6.47 8.98
C GLU A 47 4.42 7.78 9.76
N THR A 48 3.42 8.62 9.51
CA THR A 48 3.11 9.78 10.35
C THR A 48 1.83 9.52 11.13
N LEU A 49 1.83 9.81 12.43
CA LEU A 49 0.65 9.65 13.27
C LEU A 49 -0.25 10.90 13.20
N CYS A 50 -1.53 10.71 13.43
CA CYS A 50 -2.49 11.80 13.53
C CYS A 50 -2.28 12.65 14.79
N GLU A 51 -2.80 13.86 14.78
CA GLU A 51 -2.84 14.72 16.00
C GLU A 51 -3.86 14.19 17.02
N LYS A 52 -4.91 13.50 16.53
CA LYS A 52 -5.94 12.87 17.38
C LYS A 52 -6.23 11.47 16.86
N ASP A 53 -6.47 10.53 17.77
CA ASP A 53 -6.70 9.13 17.44
C ASP A 53 -7.97 8.91 16.58
N ASP A 54 -8.99 9.71 16.81
CA ASP A 54 -10.29 9.64 16.12
C ASP A 54 -10.31 10.28 14.72
N GLN A 55 -9.18 10.82 14.24
CA GLN A 55 -9.09 11.36 12.89
C GLN A 55 -9.07 10.27 11.82
N ILE A 56 -8.64 9.05 12.16
CA ILE A 56 -8.77 7.88 11.30
C ILE A 56 -9.54 6.79 12.06
N LEU A 57 -10.56 6.26 11.41
CA LEU A 57 -11.40 5.21 11.96
C LEU A 57 -11.38 3.97 11.06
N LEU A 58 -11.15 2.81 11.63
CA LEU A 58 -11.39 1.51 11.01
C LEU A 58 -12.58 0.83 11.70
N GLU A 59 -13.66 0.55 10.97
CA GLU A 59 -14.88 -0.04 11.54
C GLU A 59 -15.39 0.75 12.76
N ASN A 60 -15.37 2.09 12.68
CA ASN A 60 -15.71 3.04 13.76
C ASN A 60 -14.80 2.99 14.99
N LYS A 61 -13.65 2.32 14.93
CA LYS A 61 -12.65 2.29 16.00
C LYS A 61 -11.49 3.21 15.67
N PRO A 62 -11.04 4.06 16.60
CA PRO A 62 -9.91 4.95 16.39
C PRO A 62 -8.61 4.17 16.09
N VAL A 63 -7.86 4.65 15.10
CA VAL A 63 -6.58 4.08 14.68
C VAL A 63 -5.54 5.16 14.30
N GLY A 64 -5.83 6.42 14.58
CA GLY A 64 -4.96 7.54 14.23
C GLY A 64 -3.60 7.50 14.91
N PHE A 65 -3.52 6.95 16.12
CA PHE A 65 -2.27 6.77 16.87
C PHE A 65 -1.58 5.43 16.61
N LYS A 66 -2.14 4.58 15.73
CA LYS A 66 -1.56 3.30 15.36
C LYS A 66 -0.45 3.49 14.33
N ASN A 67 0.73 2.93 14.60
CA ASN A 67 1.84 2.89 13.66
C ASN A 67 1.63 1.85 12.54
N ILE A 68 2.54 1.77 11.58
CA ILE A 68 2.48 0.87 10.42
C ILE A 68 2.23 -0.58 10.84
N THR A 69 2.98 -1.08 11.82
CA THR A 69 2.88 -2.48 12.29
C THR A 69 1.51 -2.75 12.90
N GLU A 70 1.03 -1.86 13.75
CA GLU A 70 -0.28 -1.99 14.38
C GLU A 70 -1.43 -1.91 13.36
N ARG A 71 -1.32 -1.02 12.35
CA ARG A 71 -2.30 -0.94 11.26
C ARG A 71 -2.32 -2.20 10.40
N ARG A 72 -1.16 -2.78 10.10
CA ARG A 72 -1.08 -4.09 9.42
C ARG A 72 -1.73 -5.20 10.23
N GLN A 73 -1.52 -5.24 11.56
CA GLN A 73 -2.19 -6.20 12.44
C GLN A 73 -3.72 -6.05 12.42
N LEU A 74 -4.23 -4.84 12.22
CA LEU A 74 -5.65 -4.55 12.07
C LEU A 74 -6.20 -4.85 10.68
N GLY A 75 -5.33 -5.16 9.72
CA GLY A 75 -5.69 -5.48 8.33
C GLY A 75 -5.69 -4.27 7.40
N ILE A 76 -4.95 -3.21 7.71
CA ILE A 76 -4.69 -2.10 6.79
C ILE A 76 -3.32 -2.33 6.14
N GLU A 77 -3.29 -2.53 4.83
CA GLU A 77 -2.06 -2.65 4.05
C GLU A 77 -1.89 -1.46 3.13
N THR A 78 -0.65 -1.02 2.99
CA THR A 78 -0.28 0.11 2.14
C THR A 78 0.80 -0.29 1.15
N ILE A 79 0.61 0.12 -0.09
CA ILE A 79 1.52 -0.11 -1.20
C ILE A 79 1.96 1.27 -1.71
N PRO A 80 3.13 1.77 -1.28
CA PRO A 80 3.63 3.10 -1.66
C PRO A 80 4.12 3.12 -3.11
N GLU A 81 4.21 4.32 -3.68
CA GLU A 81 4.79 4.56 -4.99
C GLU A 81 6.29 4.22 -5.02
N GLU A 82 7.01 4.60 -3.97
CA GLU A 82 8.45 4.38 -3.86
C GLU A 82 8.75 2.92 -3.47
N ARG A 83 9.26 2.16 -4.44
CA ARG A 83 9.46 0.71 -4.33
C ARG A 83 10.69 0.33 -3.52
N THR A 84 11.74 1.14 -3.62
CA THR A 84 13.10 0.77 -3.19
C THR A 84 13.47 1.30 -1.81
N LEU A 85 12.76 2.31 -1.31
CA LEU A 85 13.02 2.89 0.02
C LEU A 85 11.90 2.58 1.02
N HIS A 86 10.65 2.66 0.56
CA HIS A 86 9.48 2.44 1.42
C HIS A 86 8.91 1.02 1.34
N ALA A 87 8.92 0.41 0.16
CA ALA A 87 8.32 -0.91 0.00
C ALA A 87 9.29 -2.08 0.12
N THR A 88 10.57 -1.91 -0.19
CA THR A 88 11.58 -2.98 -0.12
C THR A 88 12.93 -2.45 0.35
N VAL A 89 13.75 -3.37 0.87
CA VAL A 89 15.17 -3.15 1.10
C VAL A 89 15.95 -3.74 -0.08
N PRO A 90 16.55 -2.92 -0.97
CA PRO A 90 17.10 -3.37 -2.26
C PRO A 90 18.17 -4.47 -2.15
N ASN A 91 19.00 -4.40 -1.13
CA ASN A 91 20.13 -5.30 -0.92
C ASN A 91 19.77 -6.54 -0.08
N LEU A 92 18.51 -6.74 0.24
CA LEU A 92 17.99 -7.95 0.85
C LEU A 92 17.31 -8.83 -0.21
N THR A 93 17.34 -10.13 0.02
CA THR A 93 16.63 -11.11 -0.81
C THR A 93 15.11 -10.94 -0.72
N ILE A 94 14.39 -11.53 -1.66
CA ILE A 94 12.91 -11.52 -1.64
C ILE A 94 12.38 -12.23 -0.39
N ALA A 95 13.03 -13.31 0.05
CA ALA A 95 12.65 -14.01 1.28
C ALA A 95 12.85 -13.13 2.53
N GLU A 96 13.96 -12.40 2.63
CA GLU A 96 14.21 -11.46 3.73
C GLU A 96 13.22 -10.28 3.69
N ASN A 97 12.94 -9.72 2.52
CA ASN A 97 11.92 -8.69 2.36
C ASN A 97 10.53 -9.20 2.75
N THR A 98 10.21 -10.46 2.45
CA THR A 98 8.96 -11.11 2.88
C THR A 98 8.92 -11.24 4.40
N PHE A 99 10.00 -11.69 5.02
CA PHE A 99 10.11 -11.77 6.47
C PHE A 99 9.88 -10.42 7.15
N LEU A 100 10.53 -9.35 6.68
CA LEU A 100 10.36 -8.01 7.24
C LEU A 100 8.90 -7.52 7.20
N THR A 101 8.15 -7.91 6.18
CA THR A 101 6.72 -7.54 6.10
C THR A 101 5.86 -8.31 7.10
N TYR A 102 6.24 -9.53 7.42
CA TYR A 102 5.44 -10.43 8.26
C TYR A 102 5.99 -10.65 9.66
N PHE A 103 7.07 -9.97 10.04
CA PHE A 103 7.71 -10.19 11.34
C PHE A 103 6.74 -10.05 12.53
N PHE A 104 5.72 -9.20 12.42
CA PHE A 104 4.71 -9.01 13.45
C PHE A 104 3.82 -10.25 13.72
N LYS A 105 3.78 -11.20 12.80
CA LYS A 105 3.07 -12.48 12.99
C LYS A 105 3.81 -13.42 13.94
N TYR A 106 5.10 -13.16 14.19
CA TYR A 106 5.93 -13.99 15.05
C TYR A 106 5.97 -13.44 16.48
N PRO A 107 5.29 -14.09 17.46
CA PRO A 107 5.03 -13.52 18.79
C PRO A 107 6.26 -13.33 19.72
N LYS A 108 7.43 -13.72 19.29
CA LYS A 108 8.69 -13.54 20.04
C LYS A 108 9.61 -12.53 19.36
N ALA A 109 9.08 -11.35 19.07
CA ALA A 109 9.80 -10.27 18.40
C ALA A 109 11.02 -9.72 19.19
N ASN A 110 11.23 -10.10 20.43
CA ASN A 110 12.48 -9.77 21.16
C ASN A 110 13.70 -10.49 20.56
N ASP A 111 13.48 -11.40 19.62
CA ASP A 111 14.49 -12.16 18.91
C ASP A 111 14.34 -12.02 17.38
N ILE A 112 14.21 -10.79 16.87
CA ILE A 112 14.13 -10.53 15.42
C ILE A 112 15.33 -11.18 14.71
N ILE A 113 16.52 -11.06 15.30
CA ILE A 113 17.75 -11.65 14.76
C ILE A 113 17.71 -13.18 14.85
N SER A 114 17.25 -13.75 15.96
CA SER A 114 17.16 -15.20 16.12
C SER A 114 16.07 -15.81 15.25
N ASN A 115 14.95 -15.10 15.02
CA ASN A 115 13.89 -15.54 14.11
C ASN A 115 14.32 -15.42 12.63
N LEU A 116 15.06 -14.38 12.26
CA LEU A 116 15.67 -14.26 10.94
C LEU A 116 16.67 -15.40 10.69
N LEU A 117 17.47 -15.75 11.70
CA LEU A 117 18.47 -16.81 11.62
C LEU A 117 17.89 -18.23 11.77
N ASN A 118 16.82 -18.39 12.57
CA ASN A 118 16.25 -19.70 12.90
C ASN A 118 15.03 -20.10 12.06
N ASN A 119 14.46 -19.19 11.24
CA ASN A 119 13.28 -19.50 10.42
C ASN A 119 13.37 -19.03 8.96
N PRO A 120 14.54 -19.13 8.30
CA PRO A 120 14.68 -18.72 6.90
C PRO A 120 13.85 -19.58 5.94
N GLN A 121 13.47 -20.81 6.35
CA GLN A 121 12.69 -21.71 5.51
C GLN A 121 11.24 -21.25 5.33
N ASN A 122 10.57 -20.73 6.37
CA ASN A 122 9.18 -20.30 6.27
C ASN A 122 9.03 -19.07 5.38
N SER A 123 9.91 -18.08 5.53
CA SER A 123 9.89 -16.89 4.67
C SER A 123 10.26 -17.21 3.23
N LYS A 124 11.14 -18.22 3.01
CA LYS A 124 11.46 -18.70 1.67
C LYS A 124 10.26 -19.39 1.01
N ILE A 125 9.59 -20.29 1.71
CA ILE A 125 8.37 -20.96 1.21
C ILE A 125 7.28 -19.91 0.90
N GLU A 126 7.09 -18.95 1.79
CA GLU A 126 6.12 -17.86 1.60
C GLU A 126 6.47 -16.98 0.39
N SER A 127 7.76 -16.63 0.23
CA SER A 127 8.22 -15.86 -0.93
C SER A 127 8.09 -16.62 -2.24
N GLU A 128 8.40 -17.92 -2.27
CA GLU A 128 8.21 -18.79 -3.44
C GLU A 128 6.74 -18.87 -3.87
N LYS A 129 5.83 -18.95 -2.89
CA LYS A 129 4.39 -18.88 -3.15
C LYS A 129 3.98 -17.53 -3.74
N ILE A 130 4.45 -16.43 -3.15
CA ILE A 130 4.18 -15.07 -3.65
C ILE A 130 4.67 -14.92 -5.09
N ILE A 131 5.88 -15.38 -5.38
CA ILE A 131 6.48 -15.36 -6.73
C ILE A 131 5.58 -16.10 -7.73
N LYS A 132 5.17 -17.32 -7.39
CA LYS A 132 4.36 -18.17 -8.24
C LYS A 132 2.96 -17.58 -8.47
N ASP A 133 2.27 -17.19 -7.40
CA ASP A 133 0.88 -16.71 -7.44
C ASP A 133 0.74 -15.35 -8.13
N ASN A 134 1.86 -14.61 -8.29
CA ASN A 134 1.88 -13.29 -8.89
C ASN A 134 2.66 -13.22 -10.21
N ASP A 135 3.06 -14.34 -10.78
CA ASP A 135 3.86 -14.40 -12.01
C ASP A 135 5.07 -13.45 -11.97
N VAL A 136 5.84 -13.51 -10.88
CA VAL A 136 7.06 -12.73 -10.72
C VAL A 136 8.20 -13.45 -11.41
N ARG A 137 8.78 -12.85 -12.44
CA ARG A 137 9.93 -13.43 -13.15
C ARG A 137 11.22 -13.06 -12.43
N CYS A 138 11.90 -14.07 -11.92
CA CYS A 138 13.14 -13.93 -11.16
C CYS A 138 14.33 -14.53 -11.92
N PRO A 139 15.53 -13.93 -11.85
CA PRO A 139 16.74 -14.49 -12.46
C PRO A 139 17.21 -15.77 -11.74
N GLU A 140 16.88 -15.92 -10.47
CA GLU A 140 17.22 -17.05 -9.61
C GLU A 140 16.13 -17.29 -8.54
N THR A 141 16.26 -18.36 -7.76
CA THR A 141 15.23 -18.79 -6.80
C THR A 141 14.95 -17.76 -5.68
N ASN A 142 15.97 -17.03 -5.23
CA ASN A 142 15.84 -16.05 -4.14
C ASN A 142 16.73 -14.83 -4.39
N PRO A 143 16.43 -14.03 -5.45
CA PRO A 143 17.25 -12.88 -5.82
C PRO A 143 17.17 -11.76 -4.80
N LEU A 144 18.13 -10.84 -4.86
CA LEU A 144 18.00 -9.55 -4.20
C LEU A 144 16.88 -8.73 -4.83
N ALA A 145 16.20 -7.89 -4.05
CA ALA A 145 15.10 -7.08 -4.57
C ALA A 145 15.53 -6.16 -5.73
N ASN A 146 16.77 -5.64 -5.71
CA ASN A 146 17.35 -4.80 -6.76
C ASN A 146 17.69 -5.56 -8.06
N GLN A 147 17.66 -6.89 -8.06
CA GLN A 147 17.89 -7.70 -9.26
C GLN A 147 16.60 -7.92 -10.07
N LEU A 148 15.44 -7.54 -9.52
CA LEU A 148 14.18 -7.62 -10.23
C LEU A 148 13.98 -6.40 -11.14
N SER A 149 13.38 -6.61 -12.31
CA SER A 149 12.85 -5.48 -13.10
C SER A 149 11.75 -4.75 -12.35
N GLY A 150 11.54 -3.46 -12.66
CA GLY A 150 10.53 -2.64 -11.99
C GLY A 150 9.14 -3.27 -11.95
N GLY A 151 8.69 -3.87 -13.06
CA GLY A 151 7.40 -4.56 -13.13
C GLY A 151 7.35 -5.83 -12.26
N ASN A 152 8.43 -6.62 -12.22
CA ASN A 152 8.49 -7.81 -11.37
C ASN A 152 8.60 -7.44 -9.89
N LEU A 153 9.35 -6.39 -9.55
CA LEU A 153 9.41 -5.87 -8.19
C LEU A 153 8.02 -5.40 -7.73
N GLN A 154 7.28 -4.70 -8.58
CA GLN A 154 5.92 -4.26 -8.27
C GLN A 154 4.96 -5.43 -8.05
N LYS A 155 5.01 -6.44 -8.94
CA LYS A 155 4.23 -7.68 -8.76
C LYS A 155 4.55 -8.37 -7.43
N PHE A 156 5.83 -8.42 -7.06
CA PHE A 156 6.27 -8.99 -5.77
C PHE A 156 5.74 -8.17 -4.59
N ILE A 157 5.90 -6.84 -4.59
CA ILE A 157 5.42 -5.95 -3.53
C ILE A 157 3.91 -6.13 -3.32
N LEU A 158 3.14 -6.07 -4.41
CA LEU A 158 1.70 -6.29 -4.36
C LEU A 158 1.36 -7.68 -3.81
N GLY A 159 1.94 -8.72 -4.39
CA GLY A 159 1.66 -10.10 -3.98
C GLY A 159 1.95 -10.32 -2.50
N ARG A 160 3.06 -9.80 -2.03
CA ARG A 160 3.46 -9.85 -0.63
C ARG A 160 2.47 -9.14 0.28
N SER A 161 2.12 -7.89 -0.01
CA SER A 161 1.18 -7.12 0.80
C SER A 161 -0.21 -7.74 0.83
N LEU A 162 -0.69 -8.25 -0.30
CA LEU A 162 -2.03 -8.84 -0.42
C LEU A 162 -2.14 -10.27 0.16
N ALA A 163 -1.03 -11.00 0.30
CA ALA A 163 -1.02 -12.33 0.92
C ALA A 163 -1.48 -12.31 2.39
N ASN A 164 -1.49 -11.14 3.04
CA ASN A 164 -2.08 -10.95 4.37
C ASN A 164 -3.61 -10.89 4.38
N ASN A 165 -4.27 -10.94 3.22
CA ASN A 165 -5.72 -10.82 3.09
C ASN A 165 -6.25 -9.56 3.83
N PRO A 166 -5.80 -8.34 3.47
CA PRO A 166 -6.15 -7.13 4.18
C PRO A 166 -7.66 -6.85 4.14
N LYS A 167 -8.16 -6.11 5.11
CA LYS A 167 -9.51 -5.53 5.12
C LYS A 167 -9.56 -4.27 4.26
N VAL A 168 -8.50 -3.46 4.35
CA VAL A 168 -8.32 -2.21 3.61
C VAL A 168 -6.96 -2.25 2.93
N ALA A 169 -6.92 -1.96 1.64
CA ALA A 169 -5.70 -1.85 0.86
C ALA A 169 -5.60 -0.44 0.25
N ILE A 170 -4.46 0.21 0.46
CA ILE A 170 -4.20 1.58 0.00
C ILE A 170 -3.04 1.54 -0.97
N PHE A 171 -3.28 1.98 -2.20
CA PHE A 171 -2.30 1.96 -3.28
C PHE A 171 -1.94 3.39 -3.68
N SER A 172 -0.65 3.66 -3.83
CA SER A 172 -0.15 4.87 -4.46
C SER A 172 0.59 4.51 -5.74
N GLN A 173 0.11 5.01 -6.88
CA GLN A 173 0.71 4.84 -8.20
C GLN A 173 1.02 3.36 -8.55
N PRO A 174 0.09 2.40 -8.38
CA PRO A 174 0.40 0.97 -8.44
C PRO A 174 0.91 0.51 -9.80
N THR A 175 0.52 1.18 -10.89
CA THR A 175 0.92 0.83 -12.26
C THR A 175 2.04 1.72 -12.83
N TRP A 176 2.54 2.69 -12.05
CA TRP A 176 3.57 3.61 -12.53
C TRP A 176 4.86 2.88 -12.89
N GLY A 177 5.37 3.14 -14.10
CA GLY A 177 6.66 2.62 -14.56
C GLY A 177 6.71 1.09 -14.69
N VAL A 178 5.59 0.43 -14.96
CA VAL A 178 5.52 -1.00 -15.32
C VAL A 178 5.04 -1.16 -16.76
N ASP A 179 5.29 -2.33 -17.34
CA ASP A 179 4.78 -2.66 -18.67
C ASP A 179 3.26 -2.89 -18.67
N ILE A 180 2.65 -2.84 -19.85
CA ILE A 180 1.19 -2.98 -20.05
C ILE A 180 0.66 -4.28 -19.42
N GLY A 181 1.37 -5.39 -19.59
CA GLY A 181 0.94 -6.69 -19.04
C GLY A 181 0.93 -6.70 -17.52
N ALA A 182 1.95 -6.12 -16.90
CA ALA A 182 1.99 -5.94 -15.45
C ALA A 182 0.89 -5.00 -14.97
N ALA A 183 0.66 -3.87 -15.65
CA ALA A 183 -0.39 -2.92 -15.32
C ALA A 183 -1.77 -3.59 -15.34
N THR A 184 -2.10 -4.33 -16.41
CA THR A 184 -3.37 -5.08 -16.51
C THR A 184 -3.54 -6.08 -15.37
N SER A 185 -2.48 -6.83 -15.02
CA SER A 185 -2.51 -7.78 -13.91
C SER A 185 -2.76 -7.08 -12.56
N ILE A 186 -2.15 -5.91 -12.37
CA ILE A 186 -2.31 -5.10 -11.15
C ILE A 186 -3.75 -4.58 -11.04
N ARG A 187 -4.29 -3.97 -12.09
CA ARG A 187 -5.67 -3.47 -12.15
C ARG A 187 -6.67 -4.58 -11.83
N GLN A 188 -6.49 -5.77 -12.42
CA GLN A 188 -7.36 -6.92 -12.13
C GLN A 188 -7.32 -7.34 -10.65
N LYS A 189 -6.17 -7.23 -9.99
CA LYS A 189 -6.05 -7.53 -8.55
C LYS A 189 -6.80 -6.52 -7.69
N LEU A 190 -6.77 -5.23 -8.03
CA LEU A 190 -7.53 -4.20 -7.32
C LEU A 190 -9.03 -4.47 -7.43
N LEU A 191 -9.53 -4.76 -8.63
CA LEU A 191 -10.94 -5.15 -8.86
C LEU A 191 -11.31 -6.42 -8.07
N ASN A 192 -10.43 -7.43 -8.07
CA ASN A 192 -10.69 -8.65 -7.31
C ASN A 192 -10.74 -8.41 -5.80
N LEU A 193 -9.94 -7.47 -5.26
CA LEU A 193 -10.03 -7.08 -3.85
C LEU A 193 -11.39 -6.52 -3.50
N SER A 194 -11.85 -5.54 -4.27
CA SER A 194 -13.18 -4.92 -4.08
C SER A 194 -14.29 -5.95 -4.22
N ASN A 195 -14.28 -6.75 -5.28
CA ASN A 195 -15.25 -7.83 -5.52
C ASN A 195 -15.29 -8.88 -4.39
N ASN A 196 -14.16 -9.07 -3.69
CA ASN A 196 -14.08 -9.92 -2.48
C ASN A 196 -14.40 -9.17 -1.18
N GLY A 197 -15.07 -8.02 -1.29
CA GLY A 197 -15.54 -7.26 -0.14
C GLY A 197 -14.47 -6.51 0.62
N LYS A 198 -13.31 -6.21 0.01
CA LYS A 198 -12.28 -5.38 0.63
C LYS A 198 -12.50 -3.91 0.29
N ALA A 199 -12.11 -3.01 1.19
CA ALA A 199 -12.09 -1.58 0.89
C ALA A 199 -10.75 -1.23 0.21
N VAL A 200 -10.81 -0.46 -0.87
CA VAL A 200 -9.62 -0.06 -1.63
C VAL A 200 -9.56 1.46 -1.75
N ILE A 201 -8.40 2.04 -1.47
CA ILE A 201 -8.10 3.44 -1.80
C ILE A 201 -7.01 3.42 -2.87
N LEU A 202 -7.29 4.02 -4.02
CA LEU A 202 -6.39 4.13 -5.15
C LEU A 202 -5.97 5.59 -5.34
N ILE A 203 -4.72 5.91 -5.05
CA ILE A 203 -4.14 7.24 -5.31
C ILE A 203 -3.37 7.14 -6.62
N SER A 204 -3.78 7.90 -7.66
CA SER A 204 -3.12 7.85 -8.96
C SER A 204 -3.17 9.20 -9.69
N GLN A 205 -2.15 9.45 -10.51
CA GLN A 205 -2.10 10.56 -11.47
C GLN A 205 -2.72 10.14 -12.82
N ASP A 206 -2.84 8.85 -13.08
CA ASP A 206 -3.45 8.30 -14.26
C ASP A 206 -4.97 8.34 -14.14
N LEU A 207 -5.57 9.29 -14.85
CA LEU A 207 -7.04 9.47 -14.83
C LEU A 207 -7.76 8.29 -15.47
N GLU A 208 -7.17 7.63 -16.49
CA GLU A 208 -7.77 6.44 -17.11
C GLU A 208 -7.85 5.31 -16.09
N GLU A 209 -6.78 5.09 -15.32
CA GLU A 209 -6.77 4.12 -14.24
C GLU A 209 -7.81 4.43 -13.17
N ILE A 210 -7.91 5.69 -12.76
CA ILE A 210 -8.90 6.15 -11.76
C ILE A 210 -10.32 5.90 -12.24
N PHE A 211 -10.65 6.31 -13.47
CA PHE A 211 -12.01 6.13 -14.00
C PHE A 211 -12.36 4.68 -14.30
N GLU A 212 -11.38 3.86 -14.71
CA GLU A 212 -11.61 2.44 -15.02
C GLU A 212 -11.88 1.60 -13.77
N LEU A 213 -11.24 1.94 -12.63
CA LEU A 213 -11.23 1.06 -11.46
C LEU A 213 -12.14 1.53 -10.32
N SER A 214 -12.46 2.82 -10.26
CA SER A 214 -13.06 3.40 -9.06
C SER A 214 -14.59 3.43 -9.12
N ASP A 215 -15.24 3.17 -7.99
CA ASP A 215 -16.69 3.39 -7.81
C ASP A 215 -16.98 4.86 -7.52
N LYS A 216 -16.06 5.52 -6.80
CA LYS A 216 -16.13 6.95 -6.45
C LYS A 216 -14.77 7.58 -6.62
N ILE A 217 -14.77 8.87 -6.93
CA ILE A 217 -13.56 9.66 -7.13
C ILE A 217 -13.58 10.96 -6.34
N CYS A 218 -12.42 11.40 -5.95
CA CYS A 218 -12.13 12.77 -5.53
C CYS A 218 -10.77 13.20 -6.08
N VAL A 219 -10.51 14.51 -6.03
CA VAL A 219 -9.24 15.08 -6.46
C VAL A 219 -8.55 15.68 -5.25
N ILE A 220 -7.25 15.40 -5.11
CA ILE A 220 -6.39 16.11 -4.15
C ILE A 220 -5.66 17.25 -4.86
N ASN A 221 -5.76 18.45 -4.30
CA ASN A 221 -5.09 19.65 -4.79
C ASN A 221 -4.71 20.55 -3.63
N ASP A 222 -3.46 20.97 -3.58
CA ASP A 222 -2.90 21.83 -2.50
C ASP A 222 -3.30 21.33 -1.09
N GLY A 223 -3.20 20.01 -0.87
CA GLY A 223 -3.48 19.36 0.40
C GLY A 223 -4.94 19.26 0.81
N ALA A 224 -5.88 19.60 -0.08
CA ALA A 224 -7.31 19.49 0.16
C ALA A 224 -7.96 18.49 -0.81
N LEU A 225 -8.99 17.77 -0.34
CA LEU A 225 -9.81 16.91 -1.19
C LEU A 225 -11.01 17.66 -1.73
N SER A 226 -11.32 17.43 -3.01
CA SER A 226 -12.62 17.81 -3.58
C SER A 226 -13.75 17.01 -2.95
N LYS A 227 -14.98 17.35 -3.31
CA LYS A 227 -16.14 16.50 -3.01
C LYS A 227 -15.95 15.12 -3.66
N ILE A 228 -16.30 14.07 -2.94
CA ILE A 228 -16.35 12.70 -3.47
C ILE A 228 -17.59 12.54 -4.33
N LEU A 229 -17.40 12.09 -5.56
CA LEU A 229 -18.45 11.88 -6.56
C LEU A 229 -18.47 10.41 -7.01
N PRO A 230 -19.64 9.82 -7.28
CA PRO A 230 -19.69 8.52 -7.94
C PRO A 230 -19.12 8.63 -9.36
N VAL A 231 -18.54 7.54 -9.85
CA VAL A 231 -18.18 7.40 -11.26
C VAL A 231 -19.42 6.84 -11.96
N ASP A 232 -20.06 7.65 -12.81
CA ASP A 232 -21.14 7.18 -13.65
C ASP A 232 -20.52 6.21 -14.70
N GLN A 233 -20.95 4.97 -14.67
CA GLN A 233 -20.56 3.91 -15.63
C GLN A 233 -21.37 4.02 -16.90
#